data_348dc3f5f4837c93ec2885aa90ca9d1a
#
_entry.id   348dc3f5f4837c93ec2885aa90ca9d1a
#
_cell.length_a   1.000
_cell.length_b   1.000
_cell.length_c   1.000
_cell.angle_alpha   90.00
_cell.angle_beta   90.00
_cell.angle_gamma   90.00
#
_symmetry.space_group_name_H-M   'P 1'
#
loop_
_entity.id
_entity.type
_entity.pdbx_description
1 polymer ?
#
loop_
_entity_poly.entity_id
_entity_poly.type
_entity_poly.pdbx_seq_one_letter_code
_entity_poly.pdbx_strand_id
1 'polypeptide(L)'
;MNSNGTPKQKFIFTDSDRVEKILSQYPDKRSATLPLLHLAQTQEGFITGTIIDAVAQHTETHPAEVMDCVSFYTMFFRRPQGTNKLQVCQTLSCSLNGADDFVDHITQKYGAKPGETTPDGKFTLLKVECLGSCGTAPVIQINNDYHEGLSINELDKLLDSIP
;
A
#
# COMPACT_ATOMS: atom_id res chain seq x y z
N MET A 1 -15.59 20.82 5.20
CA MET A 1 -16.91 20.41 5.72
C MET A 1 -17.41 19.28 4.83
N ASN A 2 -17.97 18.20 5.41
CA ASN A 2 -18.68 17.20 4.61
C ASN A 2 -20.00 17.81 4.14
N SER A 3 -20.61 17.29 3.07
CA SER A 3 -21.89 17.75 2.51
C SER A 3 -23.03 17.85 3.54
N ASN A 4 -22.85 17.32 4.75
CA ASN A 4 -23.82 17.34 5.86
C ASN A 4 -23.44 18.27 7.02
N GLY A 5 -22.47 19.18 6.85
CA GLY A 5 -22.12 20.19 7.88
C GLY A 5 -21.43 19.64 9.15
N THR A 6 -21.14 18.35 9.23
CA THR A 6 -20.43 17.78 10.37
C THR A 6 -18.93 18.15 10.28
N PRO A 7 -18.29 18.66 11.35
CA PRO A 7 -16.86 18.95 11.33
C PRO A 7 -16.09 17.66 11.03
N LYS A 8 -15.19 17.71 10.04
CA LYS A 8 -14.28 16.58 9.78
C LYS A 8 -13.50 16.29 11.05
N GLN A 9 -13.61 15.07 11.57
CA GLN A 9 -12.82 14.63 12.71
C GLN A 9 -11.34 14.77 12.34
N LYS A 10 -10.59 15.55 13.14
CA LYS A 10 -9.18 15.83 12.89
C LYS A 10 -8.37 14.56 13.18
N PHE A 11 -7.49 14.16 12.27
CA PHE A 11 -6.55 13.09 12.54
C PHE A 11 -5.47 13.56 13.53
N ILE A 12 -5.11 12.69 14.46
CA ILE A 12 -4.06 12.94 15.48
C ILE A 12 -3.18 11.69 15.50
N PHE A 13 -1.88 11.88 15.42
CA PHE A 13 -0.93 10.79 15.64
C PHE A 13 -1.00 10.31 17.09
N THR A 14 -1.12 9.00 17.28
CA THR A 14 -1.18 8.38 18.62
C THR A 14 0.19 8.31 19.29
N ASP A 15 1.27 8.31 18.50
CA ASP A 15 2.67 8.25 18.97
C ASP A 15 3.37 9.58 18.64
N SER A 16 3.20 10.58 19.52
CA SER A 16 3.81 11.91 19.39
C SER A 16 5.34 11.85 19.44
N ASP A 17 5.90 10.98 20.28
CA ASP A 17 7.35 10.85 20.46
C ASP A 17 8.01 10.36 19.18
N ARG A 18 7.33 9.43 18.48
CA ARG A 18 7.79 8.94 17.17
C ARG A 18 7.70 10.01 16.09
N VAL A 19 6.68 10.85 16.10
CA VAL A 19 6.57 12.01 15.19
C VAL A 19 7.74 12.96 15.41
N GLU A 20 8.02 13.35 16.64
CA GLU A 20 9.15 14.24 16.97
C GLU A 20 10.49 13.63 16.58
N LYS A 21 10.69 12.34 16.85
CA LYS A 21 11.89 11.60 16.43
C LYS A 21 12.06 11.61 14.91
N ILE A 22 11.00 11.37 14.15
CA ILE A 22 11.04 11.42 12.69
C ILE A 22 11.43 12.83 12.22
N LEU A 23 10.77 13.87 12.72
CA LEU A 23 11.07 15.25 12.33
C LEU A 23 12.51 15.66 12.65
N SER A 24 13.04 15.21 13.78
CA SER A 24 14.42 15.53 14.20
C SER A 24 15.52 14.88 13.35
N GLN A 25 15.19 13.86 12.54
CA GLN A 25 16.15 13.19 11.66
C GLN A 25 16.48 13.98 10.40
N TYR A 26 15.71 15.03 10.10
CA TYR A 26 15.84 15.79 8.86
C TYR A 26 16.10 17.28 9.15
N PRO A 27 17.03 17.92 8.43
CA PRO A 27 17.27 19.34 8.56
C PRO A 27 16.10 20.18 8.05
N ASP A 28 15.31 19.63 7.12
CA ASP A 28 14.09 20.23 6.57
C ASP A 28 12.90 19.31 6.87
N LYS A 29 11.90 19.83 7.55
CA LYS A 29 10.69 19.09 7.94
C LYS A 29 9.93 18.50 6.75
N ARG A 30 10.00 19.12 5.58
CA ARG A 30 9.41 18.59 4.33
C ARG A 30 9.92 17.19 4.00
N SER A 31 11.18 16.89 4.30
CA SER A 31 11.77 15.57 4.06
C SER A 31 11.16 14.46 4.93
N ALA A 32 10.46 14.81 6.00
CA ALA A 32 9.74 13.87 6.86
C ALA A 32 8.36 13.46 6.31
N THR A 33 7.91 13.98 5.16
CA THR A 33 6.58 13.70 4.59
C THR A 33 6.32 12.20 4.42
N LEU A 34 7.23 11.47 3.76
CA LEU A 34 7.04 10.03 3.52
C LEU A 34 7.05 9.20 4.82
N PRO A 35 8.00 9.38 5.75
CA PRO A 35 7.96 8.67 7.04
C PRO A 35 6.70 8.94 7.86
N LEU A 36 6.19 10.19 7.86
CA LEU A 36 4.95 10.51 8.56
C LEU A 36 3.72 9.91 7.90
N LEU A 37 3.68 9.85 6.56
CA LEU A 37 2.63 9.14 5.83
C LEU A 37 2.65 7.65 6.15
N HIS A 38 3.82 7.02 6.22
CA HIS A 38 3.95 5.61 6.64
C HIS A 38 3.44 5.38 8.07
N LEU A 39 3.81 6.28 9.00
CA LEU A 39 3.33 6.20 10.38
C LEU A 39 1.80 6.31 10.45
N ALA A 40 1.23 7.27 9.73
CA ALA A 40 -0.22 7.49 9.67
C ALA A 40 -0.94 6.30 9.03
N GLN A 41 -0.41 5.75 7.92
CA GLN A 41 -1.00 4.57 7.28
C GLN A 41 -0.91 3.32 8.16
N THR A 42 0.15 3.17 8.95
CA THR A 42 0.26 2.08 9.93
C THR A 42 -0.82 2.21 11.02
N GLN A 43 -1.16 3.44 11.43
CA GLN A 43 -2.19 3.71 12.43
C GLN A 43 -3.61 3.47 11.89
N GLU A 44 -3.93 3.91 10.67
CA GLU A 44 -5.30 3.97 10.14
C GLU A 44 -5.57 2.96 9.01
N GLY A 45 -4.53 2.29 8.49
CA GLY A 45 -4.62 1.35 7.38
C GLY A 45 -4.61 2.00 5.99
N PHE A 46 -5.03 3.26 5.86
CA PHE A 46 -5.05 4.01 4.59
C PHE A 46 -5.01 5.52 4.82
N ILE A 47 -4.66 6.28 3.78
CA ILE A 47 -4.48 7.74 3.87
C ILE A 47 -5.80 8.47 3.55
N THR A 48 -6.31 9.20 4.53
CA THR A 48 -7.48 10.08 4.40
C THR A 48 -7.08 11.53 4.14
N GLY A 49 -8.04 12.37 3.76
CA GLY A 49 -7.81 13.82 3.64
C GLY A 49 -7.36 14.47 4.95
N THR A 50 -7.86 13.99 6.09
CA THR A 50 -7.47 14.51 7.42
C THR A 50 -6.05 14.13 7.82
N ILE A 51 -5.56 12.99 7.34
CA ILE A 51 -4.13 12.60 7.49
C ILE A 51 -3.24 13.52 6.66
N ILE A 52 -3.64 13.81 5.41
CA ILE A 52 -2.90 14.73 4.53
C ILE A 52 -2.77 16.11 5.18
N ASP A 53 -3.88 16.64 5.73
CA ASP A 53 -3.89 17.92 6.44
C ASP A 53 -2.97 17.90 7.68
N ALA A 54 -2.97 16.80 8.44
CA ALA A 54 -2.13 16.64 9.62
C ALA A 54 -0.64 16.54 9.27
N VAL A 55 -0.30 15.72 8.27
CA VAL A 55 1.10 15.60 7.79
C VAL A 55 1.60 16.95 7.27
N ALA A 56 0.81 17.67 6.48
CA ALA A 56 1.16 18.99 5.97
C ALA A 56 1.45 19.99 7.12
N GLN A 57 0.67 19.95 8.22
CA GLN A 57 0.93 20.78 9.40
C GLN A 57 2.27 20.45 10.07
N HIS A 58 2.61 19.16 10.23
CA HIS A 58 3.87 18.73 10.83
C HIS A 58 5.10 19.05 9.98
N THR A 59 4.95 18.93 8.65
CA THR A 59 6.03 19.17 7.69
C THR A 59 6.13 20.63 7.21
N GLU A 60 5.21 21.50 7.67
CA GLU A 60 5.14 22.92 7.28
C GLU A 60 5.01 23.09 5.75
N THR A 61 4.27 22.18 5.09
CA THR A 61 4.04 22.18 3.65
C THR A 61 2.57 22.41 3.32
N HIS A 62 2.28 22.60 2.03
CA HIS A 62 0.88 22.68 1.59
C HIS A 62 0.26 21.27 1.46
N PRO A 63 -1.02 21.04 1.83
CA PRO A 63 -1.68 19.75 1.68
C PRO A 63 -1.62 19.15 0.26
N ALA A 64 -1.57 19.98 -0.78
CA ALA A 64 -1.40 19.53 -2.15
C ALA A 64 -0.06 18.81 -2.38
N GLU A 65 1.04 19.29 -1.79
CA GLU A 65 2.35 18.63 -1.90
C GLU A 65 2.36 17.27 -1.22
N VAL A 66 1.68 17.14 -0.08
CA VAL A 66 1.50 15.84 0.59
C VAL A 66 0.63 14.91 -0.27
N MET A 67 -0.43 15.44 -0.91
CA MET A 67 -1.27 14.68 -1.84
C MET A 67 -0.47 14.21 -3.06
N ASP A 68 0.44 15.01 -3.59
CA ASP A 68 1.31 14.61 -4.70
C ASP A 68 2.17 13.40 -4.31
N CYS A 69 2.74 13.39 -3.09
CA CYS A 69 3.45 12.22 -2.58
C CYS A 69 2.53 10.98 -2.47
N VAL A 70 1.32 11.14 -1.93
CA VAL A 70 0.36 10.03 -1.78
C VAL A 70 -0.08 9.47 -3.12
N SER A 71 -0.23 10.32 -4.14
CA SER A 71 -0.64 9.88 -5.48
C SER A 71 0.51 9.27 -6.30
N PHE A 72 1.73 9.72 -6.06
CA PHE A 72 2.91 9.24 -6.78
C PHE A 72 3.41 7.89 -6.25
N TYR A 73 3.46 7.71 -4.94
CA TYR A 73 4.00 6.49 -4.32
C TYR A 73 2.91 5.43 -4.16
N THR A 74 3.04 4.33 -4.89
CA THR A 74 2.04 3.23 -4.96
C THR A 74 1.84 2.48 -3.65
N MET A 75 2.74 2.65 -2.66
CA MET A 75 2.62 2.06 -1.34
C MET A 75 1.60 2.77 -0.43
N PHE A 76 1.12 3.95 -0.81
CA PHE A 76 0.09 4.66 -0.04
C PHE A 76 -1.30 4.37 -0.60
N PHE A 77 -2.16 3.87 0.27
CA PHE A 77 -3.52 3.48 -0.08
C PHE A 77 -4.50 4.58 0.33
N ARG A 78 -5.40 4.94 -0.57
CA ARG A 78 -6.46 5.94 -0.31
C ARG A 78 -7.81 5.33 0.05
N ARG A 79 -7.85 4.01 0.12
CA ARG A 79 -9.04 3.20 0.46
C ARG A 79 -8.62 2.07 1.37
N PRO A 80 -9.52 1.56 2.22
CA PRO A 80 -9.26 0.33 2.97
C PRO A 80 -8.80 -0.79 2.04
N GLN A 81 -7.80 -1.53 2.49
CA GLN A 81 -7.26 -2.71 1.82
C GLN A 81 -7.65 -3.97 2.59
N GLY A 82 -7.60 -5.11 1.93
CA GLY A 82 -7.67 -6.40 2.62
C GLY A 82 -6.51 -6.59 3.60
N THR A 83 -6.66 -7.57 4.48
CA THR A 83 -5.64 -7.91 5.48
C THR A 83 -4.30 -8.19 4.82
N ASN A 84 -4.31 -8.85 3.66
CA ASN A 84 -3.11 -9.17 2.90
C ASN A 84 -3.15 -8.51 1.51
N LYS A 85 -2.07 -7.83 1.15
CA LYS A 85 -1.86 -7.20 -0.16
C LYS A 85 -1.05 -8.14 -1.04
N LEU A 86 -1.69 -8.65 -2.10
CA LEU A 86 -1.07 -9.49 -3.11
C LEU A 86 -0.57 -8.59 -4.24
N GLN A 87 0.72 -8.32 -4.29
CA GLN A 87 1.35 -7.41 -5.23
C GLN A 87 2.08 -8.23 -6.30
N VAL A 88 1.48 -8.38 -7.47
CA VAL A 88 2.05 -9.15 -8.60
C VAL A 88 2.85 -8.22 -9.49
N CYS A 89 4.12 -8.51 -9.68
CA CYS A 89 4.98 -7.76 -10.60
C CYS A 89 4.51 -7.93 -12.05
N GLN A 90 4.30 -6.81 -12.76
CA GLN A 90 3.80 -6.79 -14.14
C GLN A 90 4.87 -6.51 -15.20
N THR A 91 6.15 -6.35 -14.79
CA THR A 91 7.22 -6.01 -15.73
C THR A 91 7.70 -7.21 -16.53
N LEU A 92 8.41 -6.93 -17.63
CA LEU A 92 8.68 -7.82 -18.74
C LEU A 92 9.11 -9.24 -18.31
N SER A 93 10.11 -9.37 -17.43
CA SER A 93 10.59 -10.70 -17.01
C SER A 93 9.49 -11.52 -16.31
N CYS A 94 8.72 -10.89 -15.43
CA CYS A 94 7.64 -11.56 -14.72
C CYS A 94 6.47 -11.89 -15.66
N SER A 95 6.08 -10.98 -16.56
CA SER A 95 5.03 -11.22 -17.53
C SER A 95 5.36 -12.40 -18.45
N LEU A 96 6.61 -12.46 -18.96
CA LEU A 96 7.07 -13.58 -19.78
C LEU A 96 7.14 -14.92 -19.03
N ASN A 97 7.24 -14.89 -17.72
CA ASN A 97 7.28 -16.07 -16.85
C ASN A 97 5.95 -16.37 -16.15
N GLY A 98 4.82 -15.84 -16.63
CA GLY A 98 3.48 -16.23 -16.18
C GLY A 98 2.90 -15.36 -15.05
N ALA A 99 3.40 -14.14 -14.82
CA ALA A 99 2.80 -13.26 -13.82
C ALA A 99 1.35 -12.88 -14.16
N ASP A 100 0.99 -12.77 -15.42
CA ASP A 100 -0.39 -12.51 -15.84
C ASP A 100 -1.31 -13.70 -15.52
N ASP A 101 -0.80 -14.95 -15.61
CA ASP A 101 -1.54 -16.15 -15.20
C ASP A 101 -1.83 -16.14 -13.70
N PHE A 102 -0.92 -15.58 -12.86
CA PHE A 102 -1.17 -15.38 -11.43
C PHE A 102 -2.34 -14.43 -11.20
N VAL A 103 -2.38 -13.31 -11.91
CA VAL A 103 -3.46 -12.32 -11.80
C VAL A 103 -4.80 -12.93 -12.20
N ASP A 104 -4.84 -13.65 -13.29
CA ASP A 104 -6.05 -14.30 -13.81
C ASP A 104 -6.52 -15.40 -12.85
N HIS A 105 -5.60 -16.22 -12.35
CA HIS A 105 -5.91 -17.27 -11.39
C HIS A 105 -6.46 -16.74 -10.08
N ILE A 106 -5.80 -15.72 -9.49
CA ILE A 106 -6.27 -15.06 -8.26
C ILE A 106 -7.66 -14.43 -8.49
N THR A 107 -7.86 -13.78 -9.62
CA THR A 107 -9.15 -13.18 -9.98
C THR A 107 -10.26 -14.22 -10.06
N GLN A 108 -10.00 -15.36 -10.71
CA GLN A 108 -10.99 -16.44 -10.88
C GLN A 108 -11.29 -17.18 -9.58
N LYS A 109 -10.25 -17.50 -8.80
CA LYS A 109 -10.40 -18.32 -7.59
C LYS A 109 -10.91 -17.52 -6.39
N TYR A 110 -10.40 -16.29 -6.19
CA TYR A 110 -10.67 -15.49 -4.99
C TYR A 110 -11.62 -14.31 -5.25
N GLY A 111 -11.98 -14.03 -6.51
CA GLY A 111 -13.01 -13.06 -6.87
C GLY A 111 -12.60 -11.60 -6.76
N ALA A 112 -11.30 -11.28 -6.76
CA ALA A 112 -10.80 -9.89 -6.75
C ALA A 112 -10.05 -9.58 -8.05
N LYS A 113 -10.43 -8.52 -8.74
CA LYS A 113 -9.68 -7.96 -9.86
C LYS A 113 -8.53 -7.07 -9.36
N PRO A 114 -7.54 -6.75 -10.21
CA PRO A 114 -6.51 -5.79 -9.87
C PRO A 114 -7.09 -4.45 -9.36
N GLY A 115 -6.64 -4.03 -8.17
CA GLY A 115 -7.15 -2.85 -7.46
C GLY A 115 -8.38 -3.12 -6.57
N GLU A 116 -8.86 -4.35 -6.51
CA GLU A 116 -10.02 -4.74 -5.69
C GLU A 116 -9.63 -5.64 -4.52
N THR A 117 -10.46 -5.64 -3.51
CA THR A 117 -10.37 -6.52 -2.34
C THR A 117 -11.39 -7.65 -2.49
N THR A 118 -11.01 -8.86 -2.08
CA THR A 118 -11.90 -10.02 -2.04
C THR A 118 -13.12 -9.76 -1.16
N PRO A 119 -14.28 -10.38 -1.44
CA PRO A 119 -15.51 -10.14 -0.68
C PRO A 119 -15.40 -10.44 0.82
N ASP A 120 -14.52 -11.35 1.22
CA ASP A 120 -14.21 -11.69 2.61
C ASP A 120 -13.24 -10.70 3.29
N GLY A 121 -12.70 -9.72 2.54
CA GLY A 121 -11.74 -8.75 3.04
C GLY A 121 -10.33 -9.29 3.26
N LYS A 122 -10.05 -10.53 2.86
CA LYS A 122 -8.77 -11.20 3.14
C LYS A 122 -7.64 -10.70 2.24
N PHE A 123 -7.88 -10.58 0.95
CA PHE A 123 -6.86 -10.21 -0.04
C PHE A 123 -7.23 -8.94 -0.81
N THR A 124 -6.25 -8.07 -1.05
CA THR A 124 -6.32 -7.05 -2.10
C THR A 124 -5.33 -7.40 -3.19
N LEU A 125 -5.80 -7.59 -4.43
CA LEU A 125 -4.94 -7.87 -5.58
C LEU A 125 -4.45 -6.57 -6.20
N LEU A 126 -3.14 -6.44 -6.38
CA LEU A 126 -2.50 -5.29 -7.00
C LEU A 126 -1.54 -5.77 -8.10
N LYS A 127 -1.57 -5.11 -9.25
CA LYS A 127 -0.48 -5.18 -10.24
C LYS A 127 0.50 -4.05 -9.92
N VAL A 128 1.76 -4.41 -9.71
CA VAL A 128 2.81 -3.44 -9.34
C VAL A 128 3.94 -3.44 -10.34
N GLU A 129 4.71 -2.36 -10.35
CA GLU A 129 5.92 -2.25 -11.14
C GLU A 129 7.01 -3.20 -10.63
N CYS A 130 8.22 -3.13 -11.23
CA CYS A 130 9.30 -4.07 -10.97
C CYS A 130 9.65 -4.19 -9.49
N LEU A 131 9.57 -5.43 -8.98
CA LEU A 131 9.96 -5.78 -7.62
C LEU A 131 11.47 -6.11 -7.45
N GLY A 132 12.25 -6.04 -8.55
CA GLY A 132 13.70 -6.18 -8.50
C GLY A 132 14.24 -7.61 -8.53
N SER A 133 13.40 -8.66 -8.53
CA SER A 133 13.79 -10.08 -8.53
C SER A 133 13.63 -10.75 -9.90
N CYS A 134 14.14 -10.11 -10.95
CA CYS A 134 13.93 -10.56 -12.33
C CYS A 134 14.55 -11.93 -12.66
N GLY A 135 15.58 -12.36 -11.92
CA GLY A 135 16.24 -13.65 -12.10
C GLY A 135 15.45 -14.85 -11.56
N THR A 136 14.44 -14.59 -10.75
CA THR A 136 13.59 -15.61 -10.09
C THR A 136 12.11 -15.40 -10.41
N ALA A 137 11.83 -14.79 -11.56
CA ALA A 137 10.46 -14.53 -12.04
C ALA A 137 9.63 -15.83 -12.21
N PRO A 138 8.30 -15.80 -12.02
CA PRO A 138 7.49 -14.64 -11.64
C PRO A 138 7.59 -14.31 -10.15
N VAL A 139 7.30 -13.03 -9.79
CA VAL A 139 7.40 -12.56 -8.40
C VAL A 139 6.07 -11.99 -7.94
N ILE A 140 5.65 -12.42 -6.78
CA ILE A 140 4.55 -11.84 -6.01
C ILE A 140 5.08 -11.42 -4.63
N GLN A 141 4.74 -10.22 -4.19
CA GLN A 141 4.98 -9.77 -2.82
C GLN A 141 3.67 -9.82 -2.04
N ILE A 142 3.66 -10.54 -0.93
CA ILE A 142 2.52 -10.59 -0.01
C ILE A 142 2.87 -9.76 1.22
N ASN A 143 2.19 -8.64 1.40
CA ASN A 143 2.53 -7.61 2.38
C ASN A 143 3.99 -7.14 2.20
N ASN A 144 4.94 -7.65 3.00
CA ASN A 144 6.36 -7.31 2.93
C ASN A 144 7.24 -8.48 2.49
N ASP A 145 6.66 -9.67 2.28
CA ASP A 145 7.41 -10.88 1.99
C ASP A 145 7.39 -11.20 0.49
N TYR A 146 8.56 -11.48 -0.05
CA TYR A 146 8.72 -11.89 -1.46
C TYR A 146 8.52 -13.40 -1.62
N HIS A 147 7.79 -13.76 -2.67
CA HIS A 147 7.62 -15.14 -3.12
C HIS A 147 7.95 -15.21 -4.60
N GLU A 148 8.93 -16.02 -4.95
CA GLU A 148 9.60 -16.00 -6.23
C GLU A 148 9.55 -17.36 -6.91
N GLY A 149 9.46 -17.37 -8.25
CA GLY A 149 9.55 -18.60 -9.05
C GLY A 149 8.44 -19.62 -8.77
N LEU A 150 7.30 -19.19 -8.24
CA LEU A 150 6.20 -20.09 -7.90
C LEU A 150 5.48 -20.60 -9.15
N SER A 151 5.05 -21.85 -9.11
CA SER A 151 3.98 -22.35 -9.97
C SER A 151 2.61 -21.94 -9.43
N ILE A 152 1.56 -22.04 -10.25
CA ILE A 152 0.17 -21.79 -9.82
C ILE A 152 -0.23 -22.67 -8.63
N ASN A 153 0.20 -23.93 -8.61
CA ASN A 153 -0.12 -24.86 -7.52
C ASN A 153 0.58 -24.46 -6.19
N GLU A 154 1.79 -23.90 -6.26
CA GLU A 154 2.51 -23.41 -5.09
C GLU A 154 1.93 -22.09 -4.60
N LEU A 155 1.52 -21.21 -5.52
CA LEU A 155 0.78 -20.00 -5.19
C LEU A 155 -0.52 -20.33 -4.44
N ASP A 156 -1.28 -21.32 -4.91
CA ASP A 156 -2.51 -21.77 -4.24
C ASP A 156 -2.25 -22.25 -2.81
N LYS A 157 -1.27 -23.14 -2.62
CA LYS A 157 -0.91 -23.63 -1.29
C LYS A 157 -0.50 -22.48 -0.36
N LEU A 158 0.25 -21.52 -0.90
CA LEU A 158 0.67 -20.34 -0.16
C LEU A 158 -0.54 -19.51 0.28
N LEU A 159 -1.42 -19.12 -0.66
CA LEU A 159 -2.59 -18.29 -0.37
C LEU A 159 -3.62 -19.00 0.53
N ASP A 160 -3.80 -20.30 0.37
CA ASP A 160 -4.70 -21.11 1.21
C ASP A 160 -4.15 -21.26 2.66
N SER A 161 -2.82 -21.14 2.85
CA SER A 161 -2.19 -21.20 4.17
C SER A 161 -2.27 -19.92 4.98
N ILE A 162 -2.56 -18.80 4.34
CA ILE A 162 -2.69 -17.50 5.01
C ILE A 162 -3.99 -17.49 5.80
N PRO A 163 -3.99 -17.11 7.08
CA PRO A 163 -5.18 -17.10 7.94
C PRO A 163 -6.20 -16.02 7.54
#